data_bfd8ddb36e9e049cb002d16725ffdfa7
#
_entry.id   bfd8ddb36e9e049cb002d16725ffdfa7
#
_cell.length_a   1.000
_cell.length_b   1.000
_cell.length_c   1.000
_cell.angle_alpha   90.00
_cell.angle_beta   90.00
_cell.angle_gamma   90.00
#
_symmetry.space_group_name_H-M   'P 1'
#
loop_
_entity.id
_entity.type
_entity.pdbx_description
1 polymer ?
#
loop_
_entity_poly.entity_id
_entity_poly.type
_entity_poly.pdbx_seq_one_letter_code
_entity_poly.pdbx_strand_id
1 'polypeptide(L)'
;MDTRKVFQYSLLILLFAASFIFYYEYFAKNDEKKELNNSENIVKKKDQEINQKATSDNIIENLKYISEDLLGNTYTVIAQSATLNQDKISEVQLFEVSAEIGRQNQDVIYINSNTANYNKLNNNTVFRGKVNVKYGDQTIDSETLNLNFENNLIEILDNVSFVNKNTKINADKVEIDLLYKKLKISMINKNNKVSITSKY
;
A
#
# COMPACT_ATOMS: atom_id res chain seq x y z
N MET A 1 13.45 -66.00 7.96
CA MET A 1 13.54 -64.53 7.72
C MET A 1 13.29 -63.87 9.06
N ASP A 2 14.30 -63.16 9.58
CA ASP A 2 14.22 -62.62 10.94
C ASP A 2 13.05 -61.65 11.10
N THR A 3 12.11 -61.95 11.98
CA THR A 3 10.92 -61.12 12.27
C THR A 3 11.29 -59.65 12.56
N ARG A 4 12.46 -59.41 13.11
CA ARG A 4 12.98 -58.06 13.41
C ARG A 4 13.28 -57.27 12.13
N LYS A 5 13.81 -57.94 11.06
CA LYS A 5 14.09 -57.28 9.76
C LYS A 5 12.80 -56.92 9.03
N VAL A 6 11.79 -57.84 9.10
CA VAL A 6 10.46 -57.61 8.47
C VAL A 6 9.80 -56.39 9.14
N PHE A 7 9.88 -56.27 10.46
CA PHE A 7 9.33 -55.11 11.19
C PHE A 7 10.06 -53.81 10.84
N GLN A 8 11.38 -53.84 10.69
CA GLN A 8 12.15 -52.66 10.27
C GLN A 8 11.80 -52.21 8.85
N TYR A 9 11.65 -53.12 7.91
CA TYR A 9 11.25 -52.77 6.54
C TYR A 9 9.81 -52.27 6.47
N SER A 10 8.87 -52.81 7.26
CA SER A 10 7.50 -52.31 7.30
C SER A 10 7.42 -50.92 7.86
N LEU A 11 8.21 -50.60 8.90
CA LEU A 11 8.30 -49.26 9.47
C LEU A 11 8.86 -48.25 8.48
N LEU A 12 9.87 -48.65 7.70
CA LEU A 12 10.52 -47.81 6.69
C LEU A 12 9.56 -47.51 5.52
N ILE A 13 8.78 -48.50 5.09
CA ILE A 13 7.73 -48.33 4.06
C ILE A 13 6.63 -47.38 4.56
N LEU A 14 6.23 -47.51 5.82
CA LEU A 14 5.20 -46.64 6.42
C LEU A 14 5.67 -45.19 6.50
N LEU A 15 6.96 -44.96 6.83
CA LEU A 15 7.60 -43.66 6.86
C LEU A 15 7.69 -43.02 5.46
N PHE A 16 8.03 -43.86 4.45
CA PHE A 16 8.04 -43.42 3.05
C PHE A 16 6.65 -43.06 2.52
N ALA A 17 5.63 -43.86 2.88
CA ALA A 17 4.24 -43.60 2.51
C ALA A 17 3.71 -42.33 3.15
N ALA A 18 4.00 -42.10 4.44
CA ALA A 18 3.63 -40.85 5.14
C ALA A 18 4.31 -39.62 4.52
N SER A 19 5.62 -39.74 4.20
CA SER A 19 6.34 -38.66 3.52
C SER A 19 5.80 -38.35 2.12
N PHE A 20 5.39 -39.40 1.37
CA PHE A 20 4.80 -39.26 0.05
C PHE A 20 3.43 -38.60 0.10
N ILE A 21 2.57 -38.96 1.08
CA ILE A 21 1.27 -38.32 1.30
C ILE A 21 1.45 -36.85 1.67
N PHE A 22 2.42 -36.56 2.56
CA PHE A 22 2.72 -35.20 2.96
C PHE A 22 3.23 -34.35 1.79
N TYR A 23 4.10 -34.94 0.94
CA TYR A 23 4.59 -34.28 -0.28
C TYR A 23 3.44 -34.02 -1.27
N TYR A 24 2.55 -34.99 -1.45
CA TYR A 24 1.42 -34.86 -2.39
C TYR A 24 0.38 -33.83 -1.90
N GLU A 25 0.06 -33.84 -0.59
CA GLU A 25 -0.87 -32.86 -0.03
C GLU A 25 -0.30 -31.43 0.02
N TYR A 26 0.99 -31.31 0.28
CA TYR A 26 1.59 -29.99 0.50
C TYR A 26 2.20 -29.38 -0.78
N PHE A 27 2.78 -30.20 -1.66
CA PHE A 27 3.43 -29.71 -2.88
C PHE A 27 2.58 -29.88 -4.14
N ALA A 28 1.96 -31.00 -4.37
CA ALA A 28 1.21 -31.25 -5.61
C ALA A 28 -0.12 -30.48 -5.67
N LYS A 29 -0.77 -30.21 -4.52
CA LYS A 29 -1.95 -29.33 -4.46
C LYS A 29 -1.59 -27.84 -4.55
N ASN A 30 -0.33 -27.46 -4.34
CA ASN A 30 0.09 -26.06 -4.48
C ASN A 30 0.39 -25.64 -5.92
N ASP A 31 0.62 -26.57 -6.85
CA ASP A 31 0.88 -26.22 -8.24
C ASP A 31 -0.41 -25.85 -9.00
N GLU A 32 -1.56 -26.41 -8.64
CA GLU A 32 -2.85 -25.96 -9.19
C GLU A 32 -3.32 -24.60 -8.60
N LYS A 33 -2.77 -24.18 -7.45
CA LYS A 33 -3.06 -22.85 -6.88
C LYS A 33 -2.09 -21.76 -7.35
N LYS A 34 -0.99 -22.11 -7.99
CA LYS A 34 -0.02 -21.11 -8.50
C LYS A 34 -0.44 -20.44 -9.80
N GLU A 35 -1.31 -21.00 -10.59
CA GLU A 35 -1.86 -20.33 -11.77
C GLU A 35 -3.06 -19.41 -11.46
N LEU A 36 -3.71 -19.55 -10.27
CA LEU A 36 -4.81 -18.66 -9.85
C LEU A 36 -4.37 -17.59 -8.83
N ASN A 37 -3.18 -17.68 -8.24
CA ASN A 37 -2.73 -16.80 -7.16
C ASN A 37 -1.80 -15.67 -7.61
N ASN A 38 -1.69 -15.41 -8.90
CA ASN A 38 -1.08 -14.15 -9.38
C ASN A 38 -2.08 -12.99 -9.45
N SER A 39 -3.28 -13.13 -8.88
CA SER A 39 -4.29 -12.08 -8.90
C SER A 39 -5.15 -11.99 -7.63
N GLU A 40 -4.80 -12.66 -6.53
CA GLU A 40 -5.56 -12.53 -5.29
C GLU A 40 -4.65 -12.21 -4.10
N ASN A 41 -4.22 -10.93 -4.04
CA ASN A 41 -4.22 -10.27 -2.74
C ASN A 41 -5.66 -10.35 -2.26
N ILE A 42 -5.95 -11.27 -1.33
CA ILE A 42 -7.27 -11.43 -0.74
C ILE A 42 -7.54 -10.17 0.09
N VAL A 43 -8.02 -9.15 -0.60
CA VAL A 43 -8.86 -8.14 -0.02
C VAL A 43 -10.09 -8.90 0.48
N LYS A 44 -10.22 -9.12 1.77
CA LYS A 44 -11.50 -9.48 2.36
C LYS A 44 -12.45 -8.35 2.03
N LYS A 45 -13.15 -8.50 0.91
CA LYS A 45 -14.24 -7.66 0.49
C LYS A 45 -15.35 -7.81 1.52
N LYS A 46 -15.35 -6.92 2.50
CA LYS A 46 -16.54 -6.70 3.28
C LYS A 46 -17.45 -5.93 2.35
N ASP A 47 -18.40 -6.65 1.75
CA ASP A 47 -19.44 -6.06 0.90
C ASP A 47 -20.15 -4.96 1.68
N GLN A 48 -19.74 -3.73 1.45
CA GLN A 48 -20.55 -2.57 1.80
C GLN A 48 -21.15 -2.07 0.51
N GLU A 49 -22.47 -1.98 0.51
CA GLU A 49 -23.30 -1.51 -0.56
C GLU A 49 -22.74 -0.24 -1.20
N ILE A 50 -22.21 -0.41 -2.40
CA ILE A 50 -21.86 0.70 -3.26
C ILE A 50 -23.18 1.14 -3.88
N ASN A 51 -23.80 2.19 -3.35
CA ASN A 51 -24.84 2.92 -4.06
C ASN A 51 -24.18 3.64 -5.25
N GLN A 52 -23.86 2.87 -6.30
CA GLN A 52 -23.33 3.39 -7.54
C GLN A 52 -24.48 3.76 -8.48
N LYS A 53 -24.70 5.04 -8.65
CA LYS A 53 -25.43 5.55 -9.79
C LYS A 53 -24.41 5.68 -10.93
N ALA A 54 -24.32 4.65 -11.78
CA ALA A 54 -23.50 4.70 -12.99
C ALA A 54 -24.11 5.74 -13.94
N THR A 55 -23.46 6.87 -14.08
CA THR A 55 -23.69 7.78 -15.21
C THR A 55 -22.90 7.30 -16.42
N SER A 56 -23.33 7.64 -17.63
CA SER A 56 -22.89 7.09 -18.92
C SER A 56 -21.39 7.25 -19.28
N ASP A 57 -20.57 7.84 -18.41
CA ASP A 57 -19.19 8.25 -18.70
C ASP A 57 -18.14 7.61 -17.79
N ASN A 58 -18.31 6.35 -17.33
CA ASN A 58 -17.37 5.68 -16.44
C ASN A 58 -16.99 6.49 -15.16
N ILE A 59 -17.90 7.34 -14.70
CA ILE A 59 -17.72 8.14 -13.49
C ILE A 59 -18.38 7.41 -12.31
N ILE A 60 -17.62 7.29 -11.21
CA ILE A 60 -18.09 6.78 -9.94
C ILE A 60 -18.15 7.95 -8.98
N GLU A 61 -19.31 8.23 -8.40
CA GLU A 61 -19.47 9.28 -7.39
C GLU A 61 -19.37 8.70 -5.98
N ASN A 62 -18.82 9.50 -5.04
CA ASN A 62 -18.69 9.14 -3.62
C ASN A 62 -17.97 7.80 -3.41
N LEU A 63 -16.83 7.63 -4.08
CA LEU A 63 -16.01 6.42 -3.94
C LEU A 63 -15.50 6.30 -2.52
N LYS A 64 -15.68 5.11 -1.93
CA LYS A 64 -14.99 4.69 -0.72
C LYS A 64 -14.37 3.31 -0.96
N TYR A 65 -13.07 3.21 -0.78
CA TYR A 65 -12.30 1.97 -0.89
C TYR A 65 -11.58 1.70 0.42
N ILE A 66 -11.67 0.47 0.91
CA ILE A 66 -10.99 0.03 2.12
C ILE A 66 -10.25 -1.27 1.81
N SER A 67 -8.99 -1.33 2.19
CA SER A 67 -8.18 -2.55 2.12
C SER A 67 -7.39 -2.75 3.40
N GLU A 68 -7.01 -4.00 3.66
CA GLU A 68 -6.18 -4.40 4.79
C GLU A 68 -5.08 -5.33 4.27
N ASP A 69 -3.85 -5.11 4.72
CA ASP A 69 -2.74 -5.99 4.40
C ASP A 69 -2.61 -7.15 5.39
N LEU A 70 -1.69 -8.08 5.11
CA LEU A 70 -1.45 -9.26 5.96
C LEU A 70 -0.90 -8.91 7.36
N LEU A 71 -0.42 -7.69 7.56
CA LEU A 71 0.10 -7.17 8.82
C LEU A 71 -0.98 -6.45 9.64
N GLY A 72 -2.22 -6.39 9.13
CA GLY A 72 -3.34 -5.69 9.76
C GLY A 72 -3.28 -4.16 9.61
N ASN A 73 -2.49 -3.64 8.68
CA ASN A 73 -2.56 -2.23 8.33
C ASN A 73 -3.79 -1.98 7.46
N THR A 74 -4.51 -0.90 7.73
CA THR A 74 -5.71 -0.52 6.99
C THR A 74 -5.44 0.67 6.09
N TYR A 75 -6.00 0.62 4.88
CA TYR A 75 -5.89 1.67 3.88
C TYR A 75 -7.30 2.05 3.46
N THR A 76 -7.70 3.28 3.74
CA THR A 76 -9.00 3.83 3.32
C THR A 76 -8.75 4.96 2.35
N VAL A 77 -9.42 4.95 1.20
CA VAL A 77 -9.43 6.05 0.23
C VAL A 77 -10.85 6.47 -0.02
N ILE A 78 -11.12 7.75 0.11
CA ILE A 78 -12.39 8.40 -0.17
C ILE A 78 -12.13 9.43 -1.27
N ALA A 79 -13.00 9.48 -2.28
CA ALA A 79 -12.95 10.49 -3.32
C ALA A 79 -14.38 10.97 -3.65
N GLN A 80 -14.55 12.24 -3.93
CA GLN A 80 -15.83 12.79 -4.35
C GLN A 80 -16.29 12.15 -5.65
N SER A 81 -15.34 11.95 -6.59
CA SER A 81 -15.60 11.20 -7.82
C SER A 81 -14.35 10.47 -8.29
N ALA A 82 -14.55 9.46 -9.13
CA ALA A 82 -13.51 8.70 -9.78
C ALA A 82 -13.85 8.44 -11.24
N THR A 83 -12.85 8.49 -12.12
CA THR A 83 -12.95 8.10 -13.53
C THR A 83 -12.01 6.95 -13.84
N LEU A 84 -12.53 5.95 -14.56
CA LEU A 84 -11.72 4.86 -15.10
C LEU A 84 -11.12 5.32 -16.43
N ASN A 85 -9.79 5.20 -16.56
CA ASN A 85 -9.13 5.46 -17.83
C ASN A 85 -9.45 4.32 -18.81
N GLN A 86 -10.06 4.63 -19.96
CA GLN A 86 -10.45 3.64 -20.96
C GLN A 86 -9.22 3.02 -21.64
N ASP A 87 -8.16 3.80 -21.84
CA ASP A 87 -6.92 3.36 -22.49
C ASP A 87 -6.01 2.58 -21.51
N LYS A 88 -6.17 2.85 -20.21
CA LYS A 88 -5.40 2.23 -19.12
C LYS A 88 -6.33 1.76 -18.00
N ILE A 89 -6.96 0.62 -18.21
CA ILE A 89 -7.97 0.03 -17.30
C ILE A 89 -7.43 -0.15 -15.85
N SER A 90 -6.11 -0.21 -15.70
CA SER A 90 -5.45 -0.30 -14.39
C SER A 90 -5.37 1.03 -13.64
N GLU A 91 -5.56 2.16 -14.31
CA GLU A 91 -5.45 3.48 -13.71
C GLU A 91 -6.84 4.06 -13.39
N VAL A 92 -6.99 4.58 -12.19
CA VAL A 92 -8.20 5.26 -11.70
C VAL A 92 -7.81 6.68 -11.33
N GLN A 93 -8.41 7.65 -11.99
CA GLN A 93 -8.26 9.06 -11.63
C GLN A 93 -9.29 9.40 -10.56
N LEU A 94 -8.84 9.94 -9.43
CA LEU A 94 -9.62 10.32 -8.27
C LEU A 94 -9.64 11.84 -8.12
N PHE A 95 -10.75 12.39 -7.64
CA PHE A 95 -10.93 13.84 -7.44
C PHE A 95 -11.41 14.11 -6.01
N GLU A 96 -10.90 15.18 -5.39
CA GLU A 96 -11.12 15.57 -3.99
C GLU A 96 -10.91 14.37 -3.06
N VAL A 97 -9.63 14.03 -2.87
CA VAL A 97 -9.20 12.77 -2.27
C VAL A 97 -8.84 12.95 -0.81
N SER A 98 -9.33 12.03 0.02
CA SER A 98 -8.87 11.83 1.39
C SER A 98 -8.47 10.37 1.57
N ALA A 99 -7.25 10.13 2.04
CA ALA A 99 -6.76 8.78 2.32
C ALA A 99 -6.29 8.68 3.78
N GLU A 100 -6.51 7.51 4.36
CA GLU A 100 -6.11 7.17 5.73
C GLU A 100 -5.29 5.88 5.71
N ILE A 101 -4.13 5.90 6.38
CA ILE A 101 -3.29 4.72 6.56
C ILE A 101 -3.21 4.44 8.05
N GLY A 102 -3.95 3.43 8.50
CA GLY A 102 -3.92 2.93 9.87
C GLY A 102 -2.88 1.83 10.02
N ARG A 103 -2.03 1.92 11.02
CA ARG A 103 -1.06 0.90 11.38
C ARG A 103 -1.22 0.51 12.85
N GLN A 104 -0.98 -0.77 13.15
CA GLN A 104 -1.09 -1.25 14.53
C GLN A 104 -0.14 -0.48 15.46
N ASN A 105 -0.67 0.02 16.58
CA ASN A 105 0.07 0.75 17.61
C ASN A 105 0.82 2.01 17.11
N GLN A 106 0.33 2.66 16.08
CA GLN A 106 0.87 3.91 15.54
C GLN A 106 -0.26 4.90 15.26
N ASP A 107 0.08 6.19 15.17
CA ASP A 107 -0.88 7.20 14.73
C ASP A 107 -1.30 6.94 13.29
N VAL A 108 -2.53 7.31 12.97
CA VAL A 108 -3.06 7.23 11.62
C VAL A 108 -2.42 8.34 10.77
N ILE A 109 -2.01 8.00 9.56
CA ILE A 109 -1.55 8.96 8.56
C ILE A 109 -2.77 9.38 7.73
N TYR A 110 -3.03 10.67 7.65
CA TYR A 110 -4.07 11.27 6.80
C TYR A 110 -3.42 11.98 5.64
N ILE A 111 -3.92 11.75 4.43
CA ILE A 111 -3.45 12.39 3.19
C ILE A 111 -4.65 13.00 2.49
N ASN A 112 -4.60 14.30 2.19
CA ASN A 112 -5.60 14.97 1.39
C ASN A 112 -4.96 15.56 0.13
N SER A 113 -5.69 15.59 -0.98
CA SER A 113 -5.24 16.21 -2.23
C SER A 113 -6.41 16.55 -3.15
N ASN A 114 -6.20 17.45 -4.09
CA ASN A 114 -7.23 17.74 -5.10
C ASN A 114 -7.48 16.52 -6.01
N THR A 115 -6.42 15.82 -6.41
CA THR A 115 -6.53 14.64 -7.27
C THR A 115 -5.55 13.55 -6.85
N ALA A 116 -5.87 12.30 -7.22
CA ALA A 116 -4.91 11.21 -7.18
C ALA A 116 -5.07 10.28 -8.39
N ASN A 117 -3.98 9.66 -8.80
CA ASN A 117 -3.98 8.59 -9.79
C ASN A 117 -3.58 7.29 -9.08
N TYR A 118 -4.50 6.36 -8.99
CA TYR A 118 -4.33 5.05 -8.35
C TYR A 118 -4.14 3.96 -9.40
N ASN A 119 -3.12 3.16 -9.26
CA ASN A 119 -2.86 2.00 -10.09
C ASN A 119 -3.30 0.72 -9.37
N LYS A 120 -4.30 0.04 -9.94
CA LYS A 120 -4.91 -1.18 -9.37
C LYS A 120 -3.98 -2.40 -9.38
N LEU A 121 -2.95 -2.42 -10.21
CA LEU A 121 -2.05 -3.58 -10.35
C LEU A 121 -1.02 -3.65 -9.23
N ASN A 122 -0.52 -2.49 -8.79
CA ASN A 122 0.56 -2.41 -7.81
C ASN A 122 0.24 -1.52 -6.62
N ASN A 123 -0.99 -1.00 -6.53
CA ASN A 123 -1.47 -0.08 -5.49
C ASN A 123 -0.68 1.23 -5.38
N ASN A 124 0.19 1.54 -6.35
CA ASN A 124 0.90 2.81 -6.36
C ASN A 124 -0.06 3.96 -6.58
N THR A 125 0.12 5.02 -5.82
CA THR A 125 -0.78 6.18 -5.87
C THR A 125 0.04 7.46 -5.97
N VAL A 126 -0.36 8.34 -6.88
CA VAL A 126 0.23 9.67 -7.04
C VAL A 126 -0.82 10.71 -6.70
N PHE A 127 -0.65 11.39 -5.58
CA PHE A 127 -1.49 12.51 -5.14
C PHE A 127 -0.94 13.81 -5.71
N ARG A 128 -1.81 14.71 -6.16
CA ARG A 128 -1.44 16.01 -6.75
C ARG A 128 -2.37 17.13 -6.35
N GLY A 129 -1.77 18.31 -6.20
CA GLY A 129 -2.44 19.56 -5.90
C GLY A 129 -2.86 19.68 -4.45
N LYS A 130 -2.28 20.64 -3.75
CA LYS A 130 -2.53 20.93 -2.33
C LYS A 130 -2.45 19.69 -1.44
N VAL A 131 -1.42 18.88 -1.67
CA VAL A 131 -1.22 17.68 -0.86
C VAL A 131 -0.93 18.07 0.58
N ASN A 132 -1.73 17.57 1.51
CA ASN A 132 -1.57 17.77 2.95
C ASN A 132 -1.51 16.43 3.65
N VAL A 133 -0.42 16.16 4.35
CA VAL A 133 -0.20 14.95 5.14
C VAL A 133 -0.19 15.29 6.61
N LYS A 134 -0.97 14.56 7.42
CA LYS A 134 -0.97 14.71 8.89
C LYS A 134 -0.59 13.38 9.53
N TYR A 135 0.31 13.46 10.50
CA TYR A 135 0.74 12.33 11.31
C TYR A 135 1.04 12.80 12.74
N GLY A 136 0.17 12.44 13.68
CA GLY A 136 0.23 12.98 15.02
C GLY A 136 0.12 14.53 15.02
N ASP A 137 1.13 15.20 15.57
CA ASP A 137 1.26 16.66 15.59
C ASP A 137 2.09 17.24 14.43
N GLN A 138 2.44 16.40 13.46
CA GLN A 138 3.22 16.78 12.28
C GLN A 138 2.31 17.00 11.07
N THR A 139 2.61 18.04 10.30
CA THR A 139 1.93 18.34 9.04
C THR A 139 2.96 18.56 7.95
N ILE A 140 2.71 18.00 6.77
CA ILE A 140 3.51 18.24 5.58
C ILE A 140 2.60 18.73 4.47
N ASP A 141 2.91 19.88 3.91
CA ASP A 141 2.25 20.43 2.73
C ASP A 141 3.19 20.30 1.52
N SER A 142 2.64 19.98 0.35
CA SER A 142 3.37 19.85 -0.92
C SER A 142 2.44 19.92 -2.13
N GLU A 143 3.00 19.90 -3.34
CA GLU A 143 2.20 19.79 -4.57
C GLU A 143 2.02 18.34 -5.03
N THR A 144 2.97 17.46 -4.73
CA THR A 144 2.96 16.06 -5.19
C THR A 144 3.41 15.11 -4.09
N LEU A 145 2.72 13.97 -3.98
CA LEU A 145 3.14 12.83 -3.15
C LEU A 145 3.01 11.54 -3.98
N ASN A 146 4.10 10.80 -4.09
CA ASN A 146 4.15 9.48 -4.70
C ASN A 146 4.22 8.42 -3.60
N LEU A 147 3.23 7.56 -3.52
CA LEU A 147 3.20 6.39 -2.65
C LEU A 147 3.50 5.16 -3.49
N ASN A 148 4.65 4.56 -3.28
CA ASN A 148 5.09 3.36 -3.96
C ASN A 148 5.06 2.18 -2.99
N PHE A 149 4.05 1.32 -3.12
CA PHE A 149 3.86 0.16 -2.26
C PHE A 149 4.91 -0.93 -2.48
N GLU A 150 5.31 -1.16 -3.72
CA GLU A 150 6.27 -2.22 -4.04
C GLU A 150 7.63 -1.96 -3.39
N ASN A 151 8.04 -0.69 -3.33
CA ASN A 151 9.33 -0.28 -2.79
C ASN A 151 9.24 0.21 -1.34
N ASN A 152 8.05 0.24 -0.74
CA ASN A 152 7.82 0.82 0.59
C ASN A 152 8.34 2.26 0.72
N LEU A 153 8.19 3.05 -0.35
CA LEU A 153 8.74 4.39 -0.47
C LEU A 153 7.63 5.43 -0.61
N ILE A 154 7.71 6.51 0.17
CA ILE A 154 6.95 7.73 -0.04
C ILE A 154 7.91 8.83 -0.49
N GLU A 155 7.61 9.47 -1.60
CA GLU A 155 8.29 10.67 -2.07
C GLU A 155 7.32 11.84 -2.05
N ILE A 156 7.70 12.90 -1.35
CA ILE A 156 6.94 14.14 -1.25
C ILE A 156 7.75 15.20 -1.99
N LEU A 157 7.15 15.86 -2.95
CA LEU A 157 7.84 16.67 -3.94
C LEU A 157 7.16 18.03 -4.09
N ASP A 158 7.93 18.97 -4.55
CA ASP A 158 7.51 20.31 -4.95
C ASP A 158 6.95 21.16 -3.79
N ASN A 159 7.73 22.15 -3.39
CA ASN A 159 7.38 23.12 -2.34
C ASN A 159 7.06 22.47 -0.98
N VAL A 160 7.87 21.49 -0.57
CA VAL A 160 7.61 20.76 0.67
C VAL A 160 7.81 21.65 1.89
N SER A 161 6.77 21.78 2.71
CA SER A 161 6.78 22.47 4.00
C SER A 161 6.38 21.48 5.09
N PHE A 162 7.33 21.07 5.91
CA PHE A 162 7.10 20.26 7.10
C PHE A 162 6.97 21.18 8.31
N VAL A 163 5.97 20.96 9.13
CA VAL A 163 5.72 21.71 10.37
C VAL A 163 5.38 20.76 11.51
N ASN A 164 6.04 20.99 12.66
CA ASN A 164 5.60 20.43 13.93
C ASN A 164 5.57 21.58 14.98
N LYS A 165 5.34 21.25 16.26
CA LYS A 165 5.21 22.26 17.34
C LYS A 165 6.34 23.28 17.37
N ASN A 166 7.58 22.84 17.14
CA ASN A 166 8.78 23.65 17.37
C ASN A 166 9.62 23.88 16.12
N THR A 167 9.34 23.19 15.03
CA THR A 167 10.22 23.19 13.84
C THR A 167 9.42 23.37 12.57
N LYS A 168 9.92 24.22 11.68
CA LYS A 168 9.48 24.33 10.29
C LYS A 168 10.65 24.04 9.37
N ILE A 169 10.45 23.14 8.39
CA ILE A 169 11.44 22.77 7.38
C ILE A 169 10.84 23.02 6.00
N ASN A 170 11.57 23.73 5.14
CA ASN A 170 11.21 23.86 3.74
C ASN A 170 12.27 23.17 2.88
N ALA A 171 11.80 22.38 1.92
CA ALA A 171 12.61 21.58 1.02
C ALA A 171 11.91 21.39 -0.33
N ASP A 172 12.62 20.87 -1.33
CA ASP A 172 12.01 20.49 -2.60
C ASP A 172 11.55 19.02 -2.61
N LYS A 173 12.21 18.17 -1.80
CA LYS A 173 11.95 16.75 -1.76
C LYS A 173 12.13 16.16 -0.37
N VAL A 174 11.19 15.30 0.02
CA VAL A 174 11.29 14.42 1.19
C VAL A 174 11.06 12.98 0.73
N GLU A 175 11.96 12.08 1.10
CA GLU A 175 11.87 10.64 0.86
C GLU A 175 11.70 9.94 2.21
N ILE A 176 10.70 9.08 2.32
CA ILE A 176 10.44 8.27 3.51
C ILE A 176 10.47 6.81 3.12
N ASP A 177 11.48 6.10 3.61
CA ASP A 177 11.57 4.65 3.50
C ASP A 177 10.81 4.02 4.67
N LEU A 178 9.70 3.38 4.38
CA LEU A 178 8.82 2.79 5.37
C LEU A 178 9.39 1.49 5.97
N LEU A 179 10.24 0.79 5.20
CA LEU A 179 10.86 -0.45 5.64
C LEU A 179 11.99 -0.19 6.64
N TYR A 180 12.91 0.71 6.26
CA TYR A 180 14.07 1.05 7.09
C TYR A 180 13.82 2.23 8.04
N LYS A 181 12.62 2.82 8.01
CA LYS A 181 12.23 3.99 8.82
C LYS A 181 13.21 5.15 8.67
N LYS A 182 13.67 5.37 7.45
CA LYS A 182 14.61 6.45 7.12
C LYS A 182 13.87 7.59 6.44
N LEU A 183 14.23 8.81 6.84
CA LEU A 183 13.77 10.04 6.23
C LEU A 183 14.96 10.78 5.65
N LYS A 184 14.84 11.24 4.40
CA LYS A 184 15.83 12.06 3.72
C LYS A 184 15.15 13.31 3.18
N ILE A 185 15.72 14.48 3.52
CA ILE A 185 15.26 15.79 3.08
C ILE A 185 16.32 16.39 2.17
N SER A 186 15.91 16.91 1.02
CA SER A 186 16.85 17.43 0.02
C SER A 186 16.24 18.56 -0.81
N MET A 187 17.12 19.32 -1.46
CA MET A 187 16.77 20.24 -2.54
C MET A 187 17.06 19.56 -3.88
N ILE A 188 16.23 19.81 -4.88
CA ILE A 188 16.44 19.33 -6.24
C ILE A 188 17.60 20.11 -6.87
N ASN A 189 17.57 21.44 -6.72
CA ASN A 189 18.69 22.27 -7.14
C ASN A 189 19.78 22.26 -6.09
N LYS A 190 20.97 21.78 -6.43
CA LYS A 190 22.14 21.70 -5.54
C LYS A 190 22.63 23.05 -5.01
N ASN A 191 22.26 24.14 -5.66
CA ASN A 191 22.61 25.51 -5.21
C ASN A 191 21.66 25.99 -4.09
N ASN A 192 20.51 25.40 -3.92
CA ASN A 192 19.55 25.72 -2.87
C ASN A 192 19.87 24.93 -1.59
N LYS A 193 19.47 25.47 -0.45
CA LYS A 193 19.66 24.85 0.86
C LYS A 193 18.30 24.57 1.50
N VAL A 194 18.21 23.42 2.18
CA VAL A 194 17.09 23.15 3.07
C VAL A 194 17.05 24.21 4.16
N SER A 195 15.89 24.83 4.35
CA SER A 195 15.69 25.83 5.41
C SER A 195 15.06 25.17 6.62
N ILE A 196 15.67 25.33 7.77
CA ILE A 196 15.17 24.81 9.05
C ILE A 196 15.04 25.98 10.03
N THR A 197 13.82 26.21 10.53
CA THR A 197 13.53 27.25 11.56
C THR A 197 13.02 26.53 12.80
N SER A 198 13.66 26.76 13.94
CA SER A 198 13.23 26.22 15.23
C SER A 198 12.77 27.39 16.14
N LYS A 199 11.64 27.17 16.84
CA LYS A 199 11.20 28.07 17.94
C LYS A 199 11.75 27.50 19.24
N TYR A 200 12.42 28.34 19.99
CA TYR A 200 12.87 28.05 21.37
C TYR A 200 11.74 28.28 22.35
#